data_659726f2be631fc8d28d2d63d1be38f7
#
_entry.id   659726f2be631fc8d28d2d63d1be38f7
#
_cell.length_a   1.000
_cell.length_b   1.000
_cell.length_c   1.000
_cell.angle_alpha   90.00
_cell.angle_beta   90.00
_cell.angle_gamma   90.00
#
_symmetry.space_group_name_H-M   'P 1'
#
loop_
_entity.id
_entity.type
_entity.pdbx_description
1 polymer ?
#
loop_
_entity_poly.entity_id
_entity_poly.type
_entity_poly.pdbx_seq_one_letter_code
_entity_poly.pdbx_strand_id
1 'polypeptide(L)'
;MNPSLWSGFERQNQSLTGPVRAGLAALCGQSWQHARFLNMLSLLEHIGSRKIMACRAMTEPDHDILKHLAEETRHAYFFKRAAEKLAHRPLDYSHPNTMADAGARSYMGRLDAEIARELASVTSVLPYLYMSLVVELRAVWTYHLYQTVLTEQNAGFTLKSVLAEEELHLSAMVARLADMDMNFAARIAHFAQVEEARFRCLWSQIHQETVNHRLAAE
;
A
#
# COMPACT_ATOMS: atom_id res chain seq x y z
N MET A 1 15.08 2.84 -8.57
CA MET A 1 14.82 3.15 -7.13
C MET A 1 16.07 3.77 -6.51
N ASN A 2 15.96 4.76 -5.60
CA ASN A 2 17.10 5.35 -4.87
C ASN A 2 17.62 4.33 -3.83
N PRO A 3 18.86 3.77 -3.99
CA PRO A 3 19.34 2.68 -3.16
C PRO A 3 19.46 3.01 -1.67
N SER A 4 19.82 4.26 -1.35
CA SER A 4 19.99 4.69 0.05
C SER A 4 18.64 4.86 0.78
N LEU A 5 17.63 5.40 0.09
CA LEU A 5 16.28 5.52 0.61
C LEU A 5 15.66 4.14 0.86
N TRP A 6 15.76 3.26 -0.12
CA TRP A 6 15.22 1.90 -0.01
C TRP A 6 15.87 1.12 1.14
N SER A 7 17.21 1.08 1.19
CA SER A 7 17.94 0.41 2.28
C SER A 7 17.62 1.00 3.65
N GLY A 8 17.35 2.31 3.73
CA GLY A 8 16.89 2.98 4.95
C GLY A 8 15.54 2.45 5.39
N PHE A 9 14.59 2.40 4.47
CA PHE A 9 13.23 1.90 4.71
C PHE A 9 13.23 0.41 5.08
N GLU A 10 14.01 -0.43 4.41
CA GLU A 10 14.16 -1.85 4.77
C GLU A 10 14.71 -2.04 6.18
N ARG A 11 15.79 -1.32 6.55
CA ARG A 11 16.35 -1.39 7.91
C ARG A 11 15.33 -0.98 8.98
N GLN A 12 14.60 0.11 8.74
CA GLN A 12 13.54 0.56 9.64
C GLN A 12 12.50 -0.54 9.87
N ASN A 13 12.11 -1.26 8.81
CA ASN A 13 11.07 -2.27 8.84
C ASN A 13 11.57 -3.70 9.10
N GLN A 14 12.85 -3.90 9.41
CA GLN A 14 13.46 -5.22 9.59
C GLN A 14 12.72 -6.09 10.62
N SER A 15 12.27 -5.50 11.73
CA SER A 15 11.50 -6.21 12.76
C SER A 15 10.14 -6.71 12.30
N LEU A 16 9.58 -6.12 11.24
CA LEU A 16 8.30 -6.51 10.65
C LEU A 16 8.43 -7.59 9.58
N THR A 17 9.61 -7.78 8.98
CA THR A 17 9.81 -8.67 7.83
C THR A 17 9.35 -10.11 8.13
N GLY A 18 9.80 -10.69 9.24
CA GLY A 18 9.41 -12.04 9.66
C GLY A 18 7.92 -12.18 9.94
N PRO A 19 7.34 -11.36 10.83
CA PRO A 19 5.91 -11.39 11.12
C PRO A 19 5.02 -11.16 9.89
N VAL A 20 5.36 -10.22 9.01
CA VAL A 20 4.58 -9.95 7.79
C VAL A 20 4.66 -11.13 6.83
N ARG A 21 5.86 -11.67 6.56
CA ARG A 21 6.03 -12.84 5.70
C ARG A 21 5.25 -14.05 6.22
N ALA A 22 5.32 -14.34 7.52
CA ALA A 22 4.58 -15.44 8.14
C ALA A 22 3.07 -15.26 8.04
N GLY A 23 2.57 -14.04 8.27
CA GLY A 23 1.15 -13.71 8.09
C GLY A 23 0.67 -13.87 6.65
N LEU A 24 1.45 -13.40 5.67
CA LEU A 24 1.15 -13.58 4.24
C LEU A 24 1.11 -15.06 3.86
N ALA A 25 2.04 -15.87 4.38
CA ALA A 25 2.03 -17.31 4.15
C ALA A 25 0.79 -17.99 4.74
N ALA A 26 0.37 -17.60 5.94
CA ALA A 26 -0.85 -18.11 6.57
C ALA A 26 -2.11 -17.72 5.79
N LEU A 27 -2.17 -16.49 5.26
CA LEU A 27 -3.27 -16.00 4.42
C LEU A 27 -3.39 -16.81 3.12
N CYS A 28 -2.27 -17.02 2.41
CA CYS A 28 -2.27 -17.77 1.16
C CYS A 28 -2.76 -19.22 1.32
N GLY A 29 -2.59 -19.82 2.50
CA GLY A 29 -3.12 -21.16 2.84
C GLY A 29 -4.62 -21.22 3.10
N GLN A 30 -5.34 -20.07 3.12
CA GLN A 30 -6.76 -19.99 3.47
C GLN A 30 -7.52 -19.19 2.39
N SER A 31 -8.11 -19.85 1.40
CA SER A 31 -8.69 -19.21 0.21
C SER A 31 -9.61 -18.03 0.51
N TRP A 32 -10.50 -18.14 1.50
CA TRP A 32 -11.43 -17.06 1.87
C TRP A 32 -10.70 -15.87 2.52
N GLN A 33 -9.78 -16.12 3.45
CA GLN A 33 -9.01 -15.05 4.08
C GLN A 33 -8.06 -14.37 3.08
N HIS A 34 -7.48 -15.15 2.17
CA HIS A 34 -6.68 -14.64 1.09
C HIS A 34 -7.50 -13.74 0.14
N ALA A 35 -8.72 -14.16 -0.21
CA ALA A 35 -9.64 -13.33 -1.00
C ALA A 35 -9.97 -12.00 -0.29
N ARG A 36 -10.26 -12.03 1.02
CA ARG A 36 -10.52 -10.83 1.82
C ARG A 36 -9.30 -9.90 1.91
N PHE A 37 -8.10 -10.48 2.03
CA PHE A 37 -6.85 -9.71 2.02
C PHE A 37 -6.61 -9.04 0.67
N LEU A 38 -6.77 -9.75 -0.44
CA LEU A 38 -6.67 -9.17 -1.78
C LEU A 38 -7.73 -8.08 -2.01
N ASN A 39 -8.94 -8.26 -1.48
CA ASN A 39 -9.98 -7.23 -1.55
C ASN A 39 -9.62 -5.99 -0.72
N MET A 40 -8.90 -6.15 0.40
CA MET A 40 -8.33 -5.04 1.17
C MET A 40 -7.23 -4.31 0.38
N LEU A 41 -6.32 -5.02 -0.30
CA LEU A 41 -5.34 -4.39 -1.18
C LEU A 41 -6.05 -3.59 -2.28
N SER A 42 -7.05 -4.19 -2.93
CA SER A 42 -7.89 -3.47 -3.90
C SER A 42 -8.54 -2.20 -3.31
N LEU A 43 -9.00 -2.25 -2.06
CA LEU A 43 -9.55 -1.08 -1.36
C LEU A 43 -8.48 0.00 -1.14
N LEU A 44 -7.25 -0.36 -0.77
CA LEU A 44 -6.16 0.60 -0.56
C LEU A 44 -5.81 1.32 -1.86
N GLU A 45 -5.62 0.60 -2.98
CA GLU A 45 -5.38 1.18 -4.30
C GLU A 45 -6.55 2.07 -4.75
N HIS A 46 -7.80 1.63 -4.53
CA HIS A 46 -8.97 2.45 -4.82
C HIS A 46 -9.01 3.74 -3.98
N ILE A 47 -8.61 3.70 -2.70
CA ILE A 47 -8.49 4.91 -1.88
C ILE A 47 -7.36 5.79 -2.41
N GLY A 48 -6.21 5.22 -2.81
CA GLY A 48 -5.09 5.91 -3.45
C GLY A 48 -5.54 6.67 -4.69
N SER A 49 -6.17 5.99 -5.64
CA SER A 49 -6.67 6.61 -6.88
C SER A 49 -7.66 7.76 -6.61
N ARG A 50 -8.56 7.62 -5.63
CA ARG A 50 -9.49 8.69 -5.23
C ARG A 50 -8.78 9.89 -4.60
N LYS A 51 -7.71 9.67 -3.85
CA LYS A 51 -6.89 10.75 -3.27
C LYS A 51 -6.14 11.52 -4.35
N ILE A 52 -5.61 10.83 -5.36
CA ILE A 52 -5.01 11.47 -6.53
C ILE A 52 -6.05 12.35 -7.22
N MET A 53 -7.24 11.84 -7.50
CA MET A 53 -8.34 12.61 -8.11
C MET A 53 -8.74 13.83 -7.29
N ALA A 54 -8.68 13.76 -5.97
CA ALA A 54 -9.08 14.85 -5.07
C ALA A 54 -7.95 15.87 -4.79
N CYS A 55 -6.70 15.59 -5.21
CA CYS A 55 -5.60 16.50 -4.95
C CYS A 55 -5.64 17.74 -5.86
N ARG A 56 -5.08 18.87 -5.38
CA ARG A 56 -5.05 20.12 -6.16
C ARG A 56 -4.25 20.02 -7.46
N ALA A 57 -3.32 19.07 -7.55
CA ALA A 57 -2.57 18.82 -8.78
C ALA A 57 -3.50 18.37 -9.95
N MET A 58 -4.68 17.84 -9.65
CA MET A 58 -5.69 17.48 -10.67
C MET A 58 -6.44 18.67 -11.26
N THR A 59 -6.24 19.89 -10.78
CA THR A 59 -6.80 21.09 -11.44
C THR A 59 -6.18 21.31 -12.82
N GLU A 60 -4.86 21.05 -12.95
CA GLU A 60 -4.11 21.08 -14.20
C GLU A 60 -3.14 19.86 -14.19
N PRO A 61 -3.65 18.65 -14.47
CA PRO A 61 -2.86 17.43 -14.35
C PRO A 61 -1.84 17.33 -15.48
N ASP A 62 -0.60 17.02 -15.11
CA ASP A 62 0.43 16.61 -16.05
C ASP A 62 0.28 15.12 -16.45
N HIS A 63 1.08 14.70 -17.42
CA HIS A 63 1.07 13.30 -17.90
C HIS A 63 1.39 12.30 -16.81
N ASP A 64 2.29 12.63 -15.88
CA ASP A 64 2.74 11.72 -14.84
C ASP A 64 1.64 11.48 -13.80
N ILE A 65 0.90 12.53 -13.41
CA ILE A 65 -0.25 12.41 -12.50
C ILE A 65 -1.38 11.59 -13.15
N LEU A 66 -1.69 11.84 -14.42
CA LEU A 66 -2.72 11.09 -15.13
C LEU A 66 -2.34 9.62 -15.31
N LYS A 67 -1.07 9.35 -15.61
CA LYS A 67 -0.52 8.00 -15.70
C LYS A 67 -0.62 7.30 -14.36
N HIS A 68 -0.14 7.90 -13.28
CA HIS A 68 -0.21 7.37 -11.92
C HIS A 68 -1.66 7.02 -11.53
N LEU A 69 -2.60 7.94 -11.74
CA LEU A 69 -4.04 7.68 -11.48
C LEU A 69 -4.57 6.46 -12.25
N ALA A 70 -4.21 6.33 -13.52
CA ALA A 70 -4.65 5.21 -14.36
C ALA A 70 -4.07 3.87 -13.84
N GLU A 71 -2.81 3.88 -13.41
CA GLU A 71 -2.09 2.71 -12.88
C GLU A 71 -2.68 2.28 -11.53
N GLU A 72 -2.91 3.19 -10.57
CA GLU A 72 -3.58 2.92 -9.29
C GLU A 72 -4.98 2.30 -9.48
N THR A 73 -5.76 2.85 -10.42
CA THR A 73 -7.08 2.30 -10.74
C THR A 73 -6.98 0.89 -11.32
N ARG A 74 -5.95 0.62 -12.12
CA ARG A 74 -5.68 -0.71 -12.68
C ARG A 74 -5.20 -1.68 -11.60
N HIS A 75 -4.39 -1.26 -10.63
CA HIS A 75 -3.98 -2.08 -9.48
C HIS A 75 -5.20 -2.45 -8.62
N ALA A 76 -6.08 -1.49 -8.33
CA ALA A 76 -7.33 -1.78 -7.64
C ALA A 76 -8.15 -2.86 -8.38
N TYR A 77 -8.29 -2.76 -9.69
CA TYR A 77 -8.97 -3.75 -10.52
C TYR A 77 -8.27 -5.11 -10.53
N PHE A 78 -6.94 -5.12 -10.60
CA PHE A 78 -6.14 -6.33 -10.56
C PHE A 78 -6.39 -7.13 -9.27
N PHE A 79 -6.25 -6.49 -8.10
CA PHE A 79 -6.49 -7.13 -6.81
C PHE A 79 -7.94 -7.53 -6.64
N LYS A 80 -8.89 -6.73 -7.12
CA LYS A 80 -10.32 -7.04 -7.11
C LYS A 80 -10.63 -8.33 -7.84
N ARG A 81 -10.16 -8.44 -9.08
CA ARG A 81 -10.32 -9.67 -9.87
C ARG A 81 -9.72 -10.90 -9.21
N ALA A 82 -8.52 -10.76 -8.64
CA ALA A 82 -7.86 -11.86 -7.94
C ALA A 82 -8.66 -12.31 -6.71
N ALA A 83 -9.18 -11.35 -5.92
CA ALA A 83 -10.03 -11.60 -4.78
C ALA A 83 -11.32 -12.35 -5.16
N GLU A 84 -12.05 -11.85 -6.15
CA GLU A 84 -13.31 -12.43 -6.62
C GLU A 84 -13.13 -13.81 -7.25
N LYS A 85 -11.98 -14.04 -7.93
CA LYS A 85 -11.63 -15.36 -8.45
C LYS A 85 -11.46 -16.38 -7.33
N LEU A 86 -10.79 -16.02 -6.23
CA LEU A 86 -10.61 -16.90 -5.07
C LEU A 86 -11.92 -17.09 -4.28
N ALA A 87 -12.74 -16.05 -4.21
CA ALA A 87 -14.04 -16.09 -3.51
C ALA A 87 -15.13 -16.82 -4.31
N HIS A 88 -14.94 -17.04 -5.62
CA HIS A 88 -15.95 -17.55 -6.57
C HIS A 88 -17.24 -16.73 -6.59
N ARG A 89 -17.19 -15.44 -6.27
CA ARG A 89 -18.31 -14.50 -6.26
C ARG A 89 -17.84 -13.06 -6.29
N PRO A 90 -18.71 -12.10 -6.69
CA PRO A 90 -18.44 -10.67 -6.52
C PRO A 90 -18.26 -10.29 -5.06
N LEU A 91 -17.37 -9.33 -4.79
CA LEU A 91 -17.11 -8.80 -3.45
C LEU A 91 -17.32 -7.28 -3.47
N ASP A 92 -17.99 -6.74 -2.49
CA ASP A 92 -17.95 -5.30 -2.17
C ASP A 92 -16.82 -4.99 -1.18
N TYR A 93 -16.65 -3.72 -0.80
CA TYR A 93 -15.67 -3.32 0.21
C TYR A 93 -16.26 -3.25 1.63
N SER A 94 -17.28 -4.06 1.94
CA SER A 94 -17.85 -4.19 3.28
C SER A 94 -17.00 -5.11 4.17
N HIS A 95 -17.18 -4.98 5.48
CA HIS A 95 -16.44 -5.76 6.47
C HIS A 95 -16.44 -7.29 6.23
N PRO A 96 -17.55 -7.96 5.92
CA PRO A 96 -17.52 -9.41 5.71
C PRO A 96 -16.63 -9.82 4.52
N ASN A 97 -16.49 -8.97 3.53
CA ASN A 97 -15.79 -9.22 2.27
C ASN A 97 -14.37 -8.65 2.23
N THR A 98 -14.02 -7.77 3.16
CA THR A 98 -12.73 -7.06 3.17
C THR A 98 -12.05 -7.25 4.53
N MET A 99 -10.81 -7.70 4.52
CA MET A 99 -10.02 -7.86 5.74
C MET A 99 -9.65 -6.48 6.30
N ALA A 100 -9.81 -6.28 7.60
CA ALA A 100 -9.44 -5.05 8.31
C ALA A 100 -9.87 -3.76 7.59
N ASP A 101 -11.08 -3.71 7.01
CA ASP A 101 -11.57 -2.60 6.18
C ASP A 101 -11.53 -1.24 6.89
N ALA A 102 -11.96 -1.19 8.13
CA ALA A 102 -11.88 0.02 8.96
C ALA A 102 -10.43 0.44 9.23
N GLY A 103 -9.54 -0.55 9.46
CA GLY A 103 -8.10 -0.34 9.61
C GLY A 103 -7.45 0.23 8.35
N ALA A 104 -7.77 -0.34 7.19
CA ALA A 104 -7.26 0.13 5.90
C ALA A 104 -7.68 1.58 5.60
N ARG A 105 -8.95 1.93 5.84
CA ARG A 105 -9.45 3.32 5.70
C ARG A 105 -8.79 4.26 6.70
N SER A 106 -8.62 3.81 7.95
CA SER A 106 -7.96 4.59 9.00
C SER A 106 -6.48 4.82 8.70
N TYR A 107 -5.77 3.81 8.19
CA TYR A 107 -4.37 3.89 7.76
C TYR A 107 -4.20 5.01 6.73
N MET A 108 -4.92 4.94 5.61
CA MET A 108 -4.85 5.93 4.55
C MET A 108 -5.32 7.32 4.98
N GLY A 109 -6.43 7.39 5.74
CA GLY A 109 -7.01 8.67 6.15
C GLY A 109 -6.18 9.43 7.18
N ARG A 110 -5.63 8.72 8.17
CA ARG A 110 -4.81 9.35 9.22
C ARG A 110 -3.44 9.76 8.73
N LEU A 111 -2.81 8.93 7.89
CA LEU A 111 -1.52 9.25 7.29
C LEU A 111 -1.63 10.50 6.42
N ASP A 112 -2.63 10.55 5.54
CA ASP A 112 -2.91 11.71 4.70
C ASP A 112 -3.15 13.00 5.50
N ALA A 113 -3.99 12.92 6.54
CA ALA A 113 -4.30 14.07 7.40
C ALA A 113 -3.06 14.57 8.16
N GLU A 114 -2.17 13.67 8.58
CA GLU A 114 -0.95 14.01 9.31
C GLU A 114 0.06 14.71 8.39
N ILE A 115 0.30 14.16 7.20
CA ILE A 115 1.19 14.75 6.19
C ILE A 115 0.64 16.11 5.73
N ALA A 116 -0.66 16.20 5.44
CA ALA A 116 -1.29 17.44 5.02
C ALA A 116 -1.20 18.54 6.11
N ARG A 117 -1.36 18.18 7.38
CA ARG A 117 -1.24 19.13 8.51
C ARG A 117 0.19 19.65 8.65
N GLU A 118 1.20 18.79 8.54
CA GLU A 118 2.60 19.18 8.69
C GLU A 118 3.12 20.00 7.49
N LEU A 119 2.55 19.78 6.32
CA LEU A 119 2.91 20.50 5.09
C LEU A 119 1.94 21.64 4.72
N ALA A 120 1.02 22.01 5.61
CA ALA A 120 -0.02 23.01 5.33
C ALA A 120 0.53 24.39 4.90
N SER A 121 1.74 24.76 5.33
CA SER A 121 2.42 26.02 4.98
C SER A 121 3.28 25.93 3.71
N VAL A 122 3.33 24.77 3.05
CA VAL A 122 4.16 24.53 1.86
C VAL A 122 3.28 24.46 0.61
N THR A 123 3.89 24.32 -0.57
CA THR A 123 3.16 24.25 -1.84
C THR A 123 2.15 23.11 -1.87
N SER A 124 1.03 23.32 -2.56
CA SER A 124 -0.13 22.44 -2.54
C SER A 124 0.10 21.02 -3.10
N VAL A 125 1.19 20.78 -3.83
CA VAL A 125 1.51 19.47 -4.43
C VAL A 125 2.34 18.58 -3.50
N LEU A 126 3.12 19.16 -2.57
CA LEU A 126 4.00 18.39 -1.70
C LEU A 126 3.28 17.38 -0.80
N PRO A 127 2.13 17.69 -0.16
CA PRO A 127 1.40 16.70 0.63
C PRO A 127 1.03 15.45 -0.19
N TYR A 128 0.57 15.64 -1.42
CA TYR A 128 0.27 14.55 -2.33
C TYR A 128 1.52 13.69 -2.63
N LEU A 129 2.63 14.32 -3.01
CA LEU A 129 3.86 13.61 -3.37
C LEU A 129 4.45 12.83 -2.19
N TYR A 130 4.45 13.40 -0.99
CA TYR A 130 4.92 12.69 0.21
C TYR A 130 4.00 11.56 0.62
N MET A 131 2.68 11.79 0.56
CA MET A 131 1.69 10.73 0.85
C MET A 131 1.85 9.56 -0.11
N SER A 132 1.91 9.82 -1.40
CA SER A 132 2.12 8.78 -2.41
C SER A 132 3.45 8.06 -2.19
N LEU A 133 4.57 8.80 -2.03
CA LEU A 133 5.88 8.18 -1.86
C LEU A 133 5.96 7.22 -0.67
N VAL A 134 5.42 7.57 0.51
CA VAL A 134 5.51 6.69 1.67
C VAL A 134 4.59 5.48 1.55
N VAL A 135 3.44 5.63 0.91
CA VAL A 135 2.51 4.51 0.63
C VAL A 135 3.12 3.56 -0.39
N GLU A 136 3.73 4.09 -1.46
CA GLU A 136 4.43 3.30 -2.46
C GLU A 136 5.64 2.54 -1.88
N LEU A 137 6.44 3.17 -1.01
CA LEU A 137 7.51 2.46 -0.29
C LEU A 137 6.95 1.26 0.48
N ARG A 138 5.81 1.43 1.14
CA ARG A 138 5.14 0.36 1.88
C ARG A 138 4.58 -0.71 0.94
N ALA A 139 3.96 -0.31 -0.15
CA ALA A 139 3.40 -1.22 -1.16
C ALA A 139 4.52 -2.10 -1.75
N VAL A 140 5.59 -1.49 -2.27
CA VAL A 140 6.73 -2.22 -2.84
C VAL A 140 7.36 -3.18 -1.83
N TRP A 141 7.61 -2.72 -0.59
CA TRP A 141 8.16 -3.57 0.46
C TRP A 141 7.25 -4.77 0.78
N THR A 142 5.96 -4.54 0.92
CA THR A 142 4.98 -5.60 1.21
C THR A 142 4.85 -6.55 0.02
N TYR A 143 4.79 -6.01 -1.20
CA TYR A 143 4.61 -6.79 -2.43
C TYR A 143 5.83 -7.66 -2.76
N HIS A 144 7.06 -7.25 -2.43
CA HIS A 144 8.24 -8.12 -2.53
C HIS A 144 8.13 -9.33 -1.59
N LEU A 145 7.74 -9.12 -0.33
CA LEU A 145 7.52 -10.22 0.62
C LEU A 145 6.38 -11.12 0.13
N TYR A 146 5.31 -10.52 -0.35
CA TYR A 146 4.15 -11.26 -0.84
C TYR A 146 4.47 -12.05 -2.12
N GLN A 147 5.18 -11.46 -3.08
CA GLN A 147 5.61 -12.17 -4.30
C GLN A 147 6.49 -13.39 -3.96
N THR A 148 7.35 -13.28 -2.96
CA THR A 148 8.15 -14.42 -2.48
C THR A 148 7.25 -15.54 -1.98
N VAL A 149 6.29 -15.23 -1.11
CA VAL A 149 5.32 -16.20 -0.56
C VAL A 149 4.46 -16.82 -1.67
N LEU A 150 3.96 -16.01 -2.60
CA LEU A 150 3.17 -16.51 -3.74
C LEU A 150 3.95 -17.51 -4.60
N THR A 151 5.24 -17.24 -4.81
CA THR A 151 6.12 -18.15 -5.57
C THR A 151 6.36 -19.44 -4.81
N GLU A 152 6.68 -19.39 -3.52
CA GLU A 152 6.91 -20.56 -2.67
C GLU A 152 5.70 -21.47 -2.57
N GLN A 153 4.49 -20.88 -2.59
CA GLN A 153 3.22 -21.63 -2.45
C GLN A 153 2.54 -21.96 -3.78
N ASN A 154 3.14 -21.62 -4.92
CA ASN A 154 2.55 -21.83 -6.25
C ASN A 154 1.14 -21.26 -6.37
N ALA A 155 0.91 -20.04 -5.91
CA ALA A 155 -0.42 -19.46 -5.69
C ALA A 155 -1.20 -19.08 -6.98
N GLY A 156 -0.70 -19.38 -8.16
CA GLY A 156 -1.42 -19.24 -9.43
C GLY A 156 -1.59 -17.80 -9.95
N PHE A 157 -0.99 -16.79 -9.30
CA PHE A 157 -0.88 -15.42 -9.79
C PHE A 157 0.43 -14.77 -9.32
N THR A 158 0.79 -13.62 -9.87
CA THR A 158 2.06 -12.94 -9.61
C THR A 158 1.86 -11.42 -9.54
N LEU A 159 2.68 -10.75 -8.72
CA LEU A 159 2.70 -9.30 -8.59
C LEU A 159 3.77 -8.61 -9.44
N LYS A 160 4.49 -9.35 -10.30
CA LYS A 160 5.63 -8.81 -11.04
C LYS A 160 5.32 -7.56 -11.87
N SER A 161 4.14 -7.50 -12.49
CA SER A 161 3.74 -6.32 -13.27
C SER A 161 3.43 -5.12 -12.38
N VAL A 162 2.71 -5.34 -11.28
CA VAL A 162 2.42 -4.29 -10.28
C VAL A 162 3.72 -3.78 -9.69
N LEU A 163 4.61 -4.67 -9.21
CA LEU A 163 5.91 -4.29 -8.67
C LEU A 163 6.76 -3.46 -9.62
N ALA A 164 6.80 -3.83 -10.91
CA ALA A 164 7.57 -3.08 -11.89
C ALA A 164 7.05 -1.64 -12.08
N GLU A 165 5.74 -1.44 -12.02
CA GLU A 165 5.11 -0.12 -12.11
C GLU A 165 5.34 0.70 -10.85
N GLU A 166 5.17 0.12 -9.65
CA GLU A 166 5.41 0.78 -8.36
C GLU A 166 6.88 1.23 -8.20
N GLU A 167 7.84 0.41 -8.64
CA GLU A 167 9.25 0.79 -8.63
C GLU A 167 9.57 1.98 -9.55
N LEU A 168 8.84 2.12 -10.67
CA LEU A 168 8.92 3.28 -11.54
C LEU A 168 8.30 4.52 -10.89
N HIS A 169 7.13 4.39 -10.25
CA HIS A 169 6.49 5.46 -9.49
C HIS A 169 7.41 6.01 -8.41
N LEU A 170 7.97 5.12 -7.59
CA LEU A 170 8.94 5.50 -6.55
C LEU A 170 10.11 6.31 -7.11
N SER A 171 10.67 5.86 -8.25
CA SER A 171 11.81 6.54 -8.86
C SER A 171 11.44 7.96 -9.34
N ALA A 172 10.30 8.11 -9.97
CA ALA A 172 9.79 9.39 -10.46
C ALA A 172 9.45 10.35 -9.30
N MET A 173 8.76 9.87 -8.26
CA MET A 173 8.42 10.69 -7.09
C MET A 173 9.65 11.14 -6.31
N VAL A 174 10.63 10.27 -6.12
CA VAL A 174 11.90 10.62 -5.46
C VAL A 174 12.62 11.74 -6.24
N ALA A 175 12.73 11.61 -7.56
CA ALA A 175 13.36 12.62 -8.40
C ALA A 175 12.63 13.97 -8.29
N ARG A 176 11.30 13.97 -8.39
CA ARG A 176 10.46 15.15 -8.31
C ARG A 176 10.53 15.83 -6.93
N LEU A 177 10.47 15.06 -5.84
CA LEU A 177 10.56 15.59 -4.49
C LEU A 177 11.97 16.14 -4.15
N ALA A 178 13.03 15.46 -4.59
CA ALA A 178 14.40 15.93 -4.38
C ALA A 178 14.68 17.26 -5.07
N ASP A 179 14.03 17.51 -6.21
CA ASP A 179 14.13 18.77 -6.96
C ASP A 179 13.28 19.89 -6.33
N MET A 180 12.13 19.55 -5.74
CA MET A 180 11.17 20.52 -5.20
C MET A 180 11.40 20.88 -3.74
N ASP A 181 12.06 20.03 -2.95
CA ASP A 181 12.17 20.19 -1.50
C ASP A 181 13.58 19.94 -0.97
N MET A 182 14.25 21.00 -0.57
CA MET A 182 15.60 20.95 0.02
C MET A 182 15.65 20.11 1.32
N ASN A 183 14.52 19.91 2.01
CA ASN A 183 14.40 19.10 3.22
C ASN A 183 13.95 17.66 2.93
N PHE A 184 13.93 17.23 1.67
CA PHE A 184 13.42 15.94 1.24
C PHE A 184 13.90 14.78 2.11
N ALA A 185 15.22 14.65 2.33
CA ALA A 185 15.81 13.53 3.06
C ALA A 185 15.31 13.43 4.52
N ALA A 186 15.18 14.57 5.20
CA ALA A 186 14.68 14.60 6.57
C ALA A 186 13.17 14.32 6.63
N ARG A 187 12.39 14.90 5.72
CA ARG A 187 10.94 14.73 5.67
C ARG A 187 10.54 13.30 5.33
N ILE A 188 11.19 12.70 4.33
CA ILE A 188 10.85 11.31 3.99
C ILE A 188 11.21 10.33 5.10
N ALA A 189 12.32 10.54 5.82
CA ALA A 189 12.66 9.73 6.98
C ALA A 189 11.62 9.87 8.10
N HIS A 190 11.14 11.08 8.35
CA HIS A 190 10.09 11.35 9.32
C HIS A 190 8.75 10.71 8.91
N PHE A 191 8.29 10.95 7.69
CA PHE A 191 7.00 10.39 7.23
C PHE A 191 7.02 8.88 7.10
N ALA A 192 8.17 8.27 6.80
CA ALA A 192 8.31 6.81 6.85
C ALA A 192 8.13 6.25 8.27
N GLN A 193 8.57 6.98 9.32
CA GLN A 193 8.32 6.58 10.71
C GLN A 193 6.84 6.73 11.09
N VAL A 194 6.21 7.81 10.68
CA VAL A 194 4.76 8.03 10.88
C VAL A 194 3.97 6.91 10.20
N GLU A 195 4.31 6.59 8.96
CA GLU A 195 3.69 5.51 8.19
C GLU A 195 3.87 4.16 8.87
N GLU A 196 5.07 3.80 9.28
CA GLU A 196 5.37 2.54 9.97
C GLU A 196 4.46 2.34 11.20
N ALA A 197 4.28 3.37 12.01
CA ALA A 197 3.40 3.30 13.17
C ALA A 197 1.95 2.99 12.78
N ARG A 198 1.45 3.57 11.68
CA ARG A 198 0.12 3.31 11.14
C ARG A 198 0.01 1.91 10.53
N PHE A 199 1.04 1.47 9.79
CA PHE A 199 1.10 0.13 9.21
C PHE A 199 1.10 -0.95 10.29
N ARG A 200 1.84 -0.79 11.39
CA ARG A 200 1.82 -1.73 12.52
C ARG A 200 0.41 -1.93 13.06
N CYS A 201 -0.37 -0.85 13.19
CA CYS A 201 -1.77 -0.95 13.62
C CYS A 201 -2.63 -1.72 12.63
N LEU A 202 -2.49 -1.44 11.32
CA LEU A 202 -3.22 -2.16 10.27
C LEU A 202 -2.82 -3.64 10.25
N TRP A 203 -1.51 -3.92 10.27
CA TRP A 203 -1.02 -5.30 10.23
C TRP A 203 -1.45 -6.12 11.44
N SER A 204 -1.50 -5.51 12.63
CA SER A 204 -2.03 -6.16 13.84
C SER A 204 -3.48 -6.61 13.66
N GLN A 205 -4.33 -5.80 13.03
CA GLN A 205 -5.72 -6.15 12.74
C GLN A 205 -5.82 -7.29 11.71
N ILE A 206 -5.02 -7.22 10.63
CA ILE A 206 -4.92 -8.29 9.64
C ILE A 206 -4.53 -9.61 10.31
N HIS A 207 -3.49 -9.58 11.15
CA HIS A 207 -3.03 -10.76 11.88
C HIS A 207 -4.11 -11.33 12.80
N GLN A 208 -4.79 -10.47 13.56
CA GLN A 208 -5.84 -10.87 14.49
C GLN A 208 -7.03 -11.54 13.77
N GLU A 209 -7.48 -10.99 12.64
CA GLU A 209 -8.54 -11.60 11.84
C GLU A 209 -8.11 -12.95 11.24
N THR A 210 -6.84 -13.07 10.82
CA THR A 210 -6.30 -14.32 10.27
C THR A 210 -6.26 -15.44 11.33
N VAL A 211 -5.84 -15.12 12.55
CA VAL A 211 -5.76 -16.08 13.67
C VAL A 211 -7.15 -16.47 14.18
N ASN A 212 -8.03 -15.50 14.40
CA ASN A 212 -9.38 -15.76 14.90
C ASN A 212 -10.18 -16.68 13.97
N HIS A 213 -10.01 -16.54 12.67
CA HIS A 213 -10.68 -17.41 11.70
C HIS A 213 -10.15 -18.85 11.76
N ARG A 214 -8.85 -19.02 12.00
CA ARG A 214 -8.24 -20.36 12.12
C ARG A 214 -8.78 -21.11 13.33
N LEU A 215 -8.90 -20.42 14.49
CA LEU A 215 -9.45 -21.00 15.73
C LEU A 215 -10.95 -21.35 15.63
N ALA A 216 -11.70 -20.66 14.77
CA ALA A 216 -13.13 -20.93 14.54
C ALA A 216 -13.37 -22.08 13.55
N ALA A 217 -12.35 -22.51 12.82
CA ALA A 217 -12.41 -23.58 11.82
C ALA A 217 -11.89 -24.95 12.36
N GLU A 218 -11.24 -24.93 13.52
CA GLU A 218 -10.82 -26.11 14.31
C GLU A 218 -11.93 -26.52 15.30
#